data_f956c5dad8937beace2da0ea4f57f663
#
_entry.id   f956c5dad8937beace2da0ea4f57f663
#
_cell.length_a   1.000
_cell.length_b   1.000
_cell.length_c   1.000
_cell.angle_alpha   90.00
_cell.angle_beta   90.00
_cell.angle_gamma   90.00
#
_symmetry.space_group_name_H-M   'P 1'
#
loop_
_entity.id
_entity.type
_entity.pdbx_description
1 polymer ?
#
loop_
_entity_poly.entity_id
_entity_poly.type
_entity_poly.pdbx_seq_one_letter_code
_entity_poly.pdbx_strand_id
1 'polypeptide(L)'
;MNVSTAQGATKALDKIKNALSDAGAGHIGNYSHCSFTTNGIGSFKPLENTNPYIGNIGEVELVEEVKIETIVPQRILGGVISSMIKSHPYEEVAYDIYKLENKGNSVGLGRISKLESTLTLEELCKHIKDKLNMEYIRVTGNLDDKISKVAVVT
;
A
#
# COMPACT_ATOMS: atom_id res chain seq x y z
N MET A 1 0.95 5.54 5.41
CA MET A 1 -0.23 6.28 5.91
C MET A 1 -1.13 5.31 6.63
N ASN A 2 -1.87 5.77 7.60
CA ASN A 2 -2.92 4.97 8.25
C ASN A 2 -4.27 5.46 7.74
N VAL A 3 -5.17 4.54 7.41
CA VAL A 3 -6.55 4.83 7.04
C VAL A 3 -7.44 4.25 8.12
N SER A 4 -8.35 5.07 8.63
CA SER A 4 -9.32 4.72 9.66
C SER A 4 -10.72 4.95 9.10
N THR A 5 -11.62 4.01 9.29
CA THR A 5 -13.04 4.14 8.94
C THR A 5 -13.89 3.48 10.01
N ALA A 6 -15.10 3.97 10.20
CA ALA A 6 -16.08 3.41 11.13
C ALA A 6 -17.19 2.69 10.36
N GLN A 7 -17.78 1.68 10.96
CA GLN A 7 -18.80 0.86 10.32
C GLN A 7 -19.83 0.30 11.29
N GLY A 8 -21.10 0.46 10.94
CA GLY A 8 -22.21 -0.25 11.55
C GLY A 8 -22.43 -1.64 10.94
N ALA A 9 -22.45 -2.64 11.77
CA ALA A 9 -22.70 -4.06 11.52
C ALA A 9 -21.50 -4.92 11.08
N THR A 10 -21.30 -5.99 11.83
CA THR A 10 -20.23 -7.00 11.70
C THR A 10 -20.16 -7.67 10.32
N LYS A 11 -21.30 -7.74 9.60
CA LYS A 11 -21.38 -8.42 8.29
C LYS A 11 -20.62 -7.74 7.16
N ALA A 12 -20.43 -6.43 7.19
CA ALA A 12 -19.68 -5.74 6.17
C ALA A 12 -18.19 -5.54 6.55
N LEU A 13 -17.81 -5.79 7.82
CA LEU A 13 -16.44 -5.64 8.32
C LEU A 13 -15.45 -6.46 7.50
N ASP A 14 -15.70 -7.76 7.32
CA ASP A 14 -14.79 -8.64 6.57
C ASP A 14 -14.71 -8.25 5.09
N LYS A 15 -15.83 -7.84 4.50
CA LYS A 15 -15.86 -7.34 3.12
C LYS A 15 -14.95 -6.12 2.93
N ILE A 16 -15.01 -5.16 3.87
CA ILE A 16 -14.17 -3.96 3.81
C ILE A 16 -12.71 -4.28 4.08
N LYS A 17 -12.41 -5.13 5.09
CA LYS A 17 -11.05 -5.57 5.39
C LYS A 17 -10.41 -6.26 4.17
N ASN A 18 -11.14 -7.14 3.51
CA ASN A 18 -10.67 -7.80 2.29
C ASN A 18 -10.47 -6.80 1.16
N ALA A 19 -11.41 -5.89 0.92
CA ALA A 19 -11.27 -4.87 -0.13
C ALA A 19 -10.07 -3.94 0.09
N LEU A 20 -9.77 -3.56 1.34
CA LEU A 20 -8.57 -2.80 1.71
C LEU A 20 -7.30 -3.60 1.40
N SER A 21 -7.27 -4.86 1.80
CA SER A 21 -6.09 -5.73 1.66
C SER A 21 -5.84 -6.13 0.21
N ASP A 22 -6.88 -6.45 -0.56
CA ASP A 22 -6.80 -6.76 -1.99
C ASP A 22 -6.30 -5.56 -2.80
N ALA A 23 -6.63 -4.34 -2.35
CA ALA A 23 -6.11 -3.10 -2.92
C ALA A 23 -4.66 -2.78 -2.48
N GLY A 24 -4.04 -3.61 -1.64
CA GLY A 24 -2.65 -3.52 -1.21
C GLY A 24 -2.41 -2.84 0.14
N ALA A 25 -3.45 -2.60 0.94
CA ALA A 25 -3.29 -2.14 2.32
C ALA A 25 -2.80 -3.27 3.25
N GLY A 26 -2.28 -2.90 4.41
CA GLY A 26 -1.95 -3.84 5.48
C GLY A 26 -0.74 -4.73 5.20
N HIS A 27 0.25 -4.27 4.45
CA HIS A 27 1.50 -5.00 4.26
C HIS A 27 2.59 -4.48 5.20
N ILE A 28 3.12 -5.35 6.07
CA ILE A 28 4.21 -5.07 7.00
C ILE A 28 5.24 -6.19 6.88
N GLY A 29 6.38 -5.94 6.26
CA GLY A 29 7.38 -6.97 5.99
C GLY A 29 6.78 -8.12 5.17
N ASN A 30 6.82 -9.32 5.71
CA ASN A 30 6.26 -10.53 5.07
C ASN A 30 4.81 -10.85 5.51
N TYR A 31 4.14 -9.90 6.18
CA TYR A 31 2.75 -10.04 6.59
C TYR A 31 1.83 -9.21 5.70
N SER A 32 0.67 -9.76 5.36
CA SER A 32 -0.42 -9.09 4.66
C SER A 32 -1.67 -9.05 5.54
N HIS A 33 -2.68 -8.28 5.13
CA HIS A 33 -3.97 -8.14 5.84
C HIS A 33 -3.83 -7.59 7.27
N CYS A 34 -2.71 -6.90 7.56
CA CYS A 34 -2.50 -6.28 8.87
C CYS A 34 -3.50 -5.13 9.06
N SER A 35 -4.37 -5.29 10.02
CA SER A 35 -5.34 -4.28 10.44
C SER A 35 -5.59 -4.37 11.93
N PHE A 36 -6.02 -3.26 12.51
CA PHE A 36 -6.49 -3.19 13.88
C PHE A 36 -7.96 -2.74 13.87
N THR A 37 -8.78 -3.32 14.73
CA THR A 37 -10.19 -2.98 14.84
C THR A 37 -10.53 -2.62 16.27
N THR A 38 -11.35 -1.57 16.44
CA THR A 38 -11.84 -1.11 17.74
C THR A 38 -13.35 -0.90 17.66
N ASN A 39 -14.08 -1.43 18.62
CA ASN A 39 -15.52 -1.20 18.75
C ASN A 39 -15.77 0.18 19.36
N GLY A 40 -16.82 0.84 18.90
CA GLY A 40 -17.24 2.13 19.40
C GLY A 40 -18.73 2.40 19.14
N ILE A 41 -19.18 3.57 19.57
CA ILE A 41 -20.54 4.04 19.27
C ILE A 41 -20.37 5.31 18.43
N GLY A 42 -20.83 5.24 17.17
CA GLY A 42 -20.95 6.40 16.31
C GLY A 42 -22.28 7.12 16.52
N SER A 43 -22.32 8.40 16.19
CA SER A 43 -23.56 9.17 16.16
C SER A 43 -23.62 9.99 14.89
N PHE A 44 -24.79 10.04 14.28
CA PHE A 44 -25.04 10.89 13.11
C PHE A 44 -26.51 11.28 13.03
N LYS A 45 -26.83 12.30 12.26
CA LYS A 45 -28.17 12.74 11.98
C LYS A 45 -28.37 12.87 10.49
N PRO A 46 -29.15 12.00 9.85
CA PRO A 46 -29.49 12.15 8.44
C PRO A 46 -30.24 13.45 8.19
N LEU A 47 -29.84 14.20 7.16
CA LEU A 47 -30.50 15.43 6.74
C LEU A 47 -31.41 15.17 5.53
N GLU A 48 -32.21 16.19 5.15
CA GLU A 48 -33.01 16.14 3.93
C GLU A 48 -32.15 15.82 2.70
N ASN A 49 -32.68 15.03 1.78
CA ASN A 49 -32.02 14.56 0.55
C ASN A 49 -30.94 13.50 0.75
N THR A 50 -30.85 12.87 1.93
CA THR A 50 -30.04 11.67 2.14
C THR A 50 -30.86 10.40 2.00
N ASN A 51 -30.20 9.28 1.66
CA ASN A 51 -30.80 7.93 1.66
C ASN A 51 -30.07 7.06 2.69
N PRO A 52 -30.35 7.24 3.98
CA PRO A 52 -29.56 6.60 5.04
C PRO A 52 -29.74 5.08 5.03
N TYR A 53 -28.64 4.36 5.17
CA TYR A 53 -28.65 2.89 5.35
C TYR A 53 -29.27 2.49 6.70
N ILE A 54 -29.13 3.34 7.73
CA ILE A 54 -29.67 3.18 9.09
C ILE A 54 -30.22 4.52 9.53
N GLY A 55 -31.35 4.50 10.29
CA GLY A 55 -31.93 5.65 10.94
C GLY A 55 -32.91 6.46 10.10
N ASN A 56 -33.48 7.51 10.70
CA ASN A 56 -34.51 8.35 10.13
C ASN A 56 -34.00 9.78 9.88
N ILE A 57 -34.52 10.42 8.84
CA ILE A 57 -34.19 11.80 8.53
C ILE A 57 -34.64 12.72 9.70
N GLY A 58 -33.71 13.57 10.15
CA GLY A 58 -33.97 14.57 11.20
C GLY A 58 -33.78 14.07 12.63
N GLU A 59 -33.50 12.79 12.86
CA GLU A 59 -33.25 12.20 14.17
C GLU A 59 -31.77 11.92 14.38
N VAL A 60 -31.29 11.98 15.63
CA VAL A 60 -29.92 11.58 15.98
C VAL A 60 -29.90 10.10 16.26
N GLU A 61 -29.14 9.37 15.47
CA GLU A 61 -28.94 7.93 15.62
C GLU A 61 -27.63 7.64 16.37
N LEU A 62 -27.69 6.61 17.23
CA LEU A 62 -26.53 6.01 17.90
C LEU A 62 -26.37 4.59 17.39
N VAL A 63 -25.22 4.29 16.80
CA VAL A 63 -24.96 3.00 16.15
C VAL A 63 -23.67 2.39 16.67
N GLU A 64 -23.72 1.10 17.02
CA GLU A 64 -22.50 0.35 17.30
C GLU A 64 -21.67 0.24 16.00
N GLU A 65 -20.42 0.72 16.06
CA GLU A 65 -19.52 0.77 14.93
C GLU A 65 -18.19 0.10 15.24
N VAL A 66 -17.52 -0.35 14.20
CA VAL A 66 -16.17 -0.91 14.28
C VAL A 66 -15.24 -0.01 13.48
N LYS A 67 -14.30 0.63 14.16
CA LYS A 67 -13.21 1.39 13.53
C LYS A 67 -12.17 0.40 13.00
N ILE A 68 -11.81 0.52 11.73
CA ILE A 68 -10.72 -0.25 11.10
C ILE A 68 -9.54 0.69 10.88
N GLU A 69 -8.36 0.29 11.31
CA GLU A 69 -7.11 0.99 11.07
C GLU A 69 -6.15 0.07 10.32
N THR A 70 -5.54 0.57 9.25
CA THR A 70 -4.57 -0.17 8.46
C THR A 70 -3.53 0.76 7.85
N ILE A 71 -2.36 0.22 7.53
CA ILE A 71 -1.29 0.99 6.89
C ILE A 71 -1.36 0.87 5.38
N VAL A 72 -1.05 1.97 4.70
CA VAL A 72 -1.10 2.05 3.24
C VAL A 72 0.12 2.80 2.71
N PRO A 73 0.87 2.25 1.73
CA PRO A 73 1.87 3.02 1.00
C PRO A 73 1.23 4.20 0.26
N GLN A 74 1.84 5.38 0.36
CA GLN A 74 1.29 6.61 -0.23
C GLN A 74 0.96 6.48 -1.72
N ARG A 75 1.77 5.76 -2.49
CA ARG A 75 1.62 5.60 -3.94
C ARG A 75 0.34 4.89 -4.38
N ILE A 76 -0.28 4.08 -3.52
CA ILE A 76 -1.51 3.33 -3.82
C ILE A 76 -2.72 3.82 -3.02
N LEU A 77 -2.56 4.87 -2.23
CA LEU A 77 -3.58 5.37 -1.31
C LEU A 77 -4.93 5.63 -2.01
N GLY A 78 -4.91 6.30 -3.16
CA GLY A 78 -6.15 6.61 -3.90
C GLY A 78 -6.92 5.37 -4.34
N GLY A 79 -6.21 4.33 -4.80
CA GLY A 79 -6.82 3.05 -5.18
C GLY A 79 -7.43 2.32 -3.98
N VAL A 80 -6.73 2.31 -2.84
CA VAL A 80 -7.21 1.71 -1.58
C VAL A 80 -8.47 2.41 -1.09
N ILE A 81 -8.50 3.75 -1.06
CA ILE A 81 -9.69 4.53 -0.67
C ILE A 81 -10.86 4.23 -1.60
N SER A 82 -10.65 4.22 -2.91
CA SER A 82 -11.71 3.89 -3.88
C SER A 82 -12.28 2.49 -3.66
N SER A 83 -11.44 1.50 -3.37
CA SER A 83 -11.86 0.13 -3.07
C SER A 83 -12.67 0.05 -1.78
N MET A 84 -12.23 0.77 -0.74
CA MET A 84 -12.93 0.88 0.53
C MET A 84 -14.34 1.47 0.33
N ILE A 85 -14.45 2.62 -0.30
CA ILE A 85 -15.73 3.32 -0.52
C ILE A 85 -16.71 2.42 -1.30
N LYS A 86 -16.25 1.77 -2.36
CA LYS A 86 -17.08 0.85 -3.17
C LYS A 86 -17.60 -0.36 -2.39
N SER A 87 -16.88 -0.81 -1.39
CA SER A 87 -17.25 -1.97 -0.57
C SER A 87 -18.09 -1.61 0.65
N HIS A 88 -18.12 -0.33 1.02
CA HIS A 88 -18.81 0.17 2.21
C HIS A 88 -20.32 0.24 1.99
N PRO A 89 -21.15 -0.12 3.00
CA PRO A 89 -22.60 -0.05 2.88
C PRO A 89 -23.17 1.38 2.98
N TYR A 90 -22.42 2.31 3.58
CA TYR A 90 -22.89 3.69 3.74
C TYR A 90 -22.70 4.51 2.46
N GLU A 91 -23.63 5.41 2.21
CA GLU A 91 -23.57 6.41 1.12
C GLU A 91 -22.37 7.35 1.31
N GLU A 92 -22.21 7.87 2.54
CA GLU A 92 -21.08 8.71 2.94
C GLU A 92 -20.22 7.95 3.96
N VAL A 93 -18.96 7.72 3.59
CA VAL A 93 -18.02 6.96 4.43
C VAL A 93 -17.15 7.91 5.23
N ALA A 94 -17.24 7.84 6.55
CA ALA A 94 -16.30 8.56 7.42
C ALA A 94 -14.94 7.83 7.44
N TYR A 95 -13.88 8.53 7.05
CA TYR A 95 -12.51 8.01 7.14
C TYR A 95 -11.50 9.13 7.34
N ASP A 96 -10.39 8.80 8.00
CA ASP A 96 -9.27 9.68 8.23
C ASP A 96 -7.98 9.10 7.64
N ILE A 97 -7.07 9.99 7.24
CA ILE A 97 -5.75 9.63 6.71
C ILE A 97 -4.68 10.30 7.57
N TYR A 98 -3.87 9.48 8.24
CA TYR A 98 -2.76 9.95 9.04
C TYR A 98 -1.42 9.65 8.37
N LYS A 99 -0.57 10.66 8.23
CA LYS A 99 0.81 10.46 7.79
C LYS A 99 1.61 9.86 8.95
N LEU A 100 2.25 8.72 8.71
CA LEU A 100 3.10 8.06 9.69
C LEU A 100 4.56 8.46 9.51
N GLU A 101 5.29 8.58 10.61
CA GLU A 101 6.74 8.80 10.65
C GLU A 101 7.55 7.53 10.32
N ASN A 102 6.88 6.39 10.17
CA ASN A 102 7.50 5.13 9.79
C ASN A 102 8.23 5.27 8.45
N LYS A 103 9.50 4.89 8.42
CA LYS A 103 10.27 4.84 7.17
C LYS A 103 9.68 3.76 6.26
N GLY A 104 9.20 4.15 5.10
CA GLY A 104 8.82 3.23 4.04
C GLY A 104 10.05 2.63 3.33
N ASN A 105 9.81 1.69 2.43
CA ASN A 105 10.85 1.18 1.55
C ASN A 105 11.42 2.33 0.70
N SER A 106 12.75 2.43 0.66
CA SER A 106 13.42 3.38 -0.22
C SER A 106 13.13 3.03 -1.67
N VAL A 107 12.59 3.99 -2.41
CA VAL A 107 12.36 3.91 -3.85
C VAL A 107 13.30 4.91 -4.52
N GLY A 108 14.08 4.46 -5.47
CA GLY A 108 15.02 5.28 -6.22
C GLY A 108 15.02 4.91 -7.69
N LEU A 109 15.62 5.76 -8.52
CA LEU A 109 15.79 5.54 -9.97
C LEU A 109 16.74 4.38 -10.30
N GLY A 110 17.44 3.86 -9.30
CA GLY A 110 18.38 2.76 -9.49
C GLY A 110 18.77 2.10 -8.17
N ARG A 111 19.66 1.14 -8.29
CA ARG A 111 20.23 0.42 -7.15
C ARG A 111 21.75 0.39 -7.26
N ILE A 112 22.41 0.51 -6.11
CA ILE A 112 23.85 0.34 -5.98
C ILE A 112 24.09 -0.87 -5.08
N SER A 113 24.98 -1.77 -5.49
CA SER A 113 25.37 -2.93 -4.71
C SER A 113 26.86 -3.21 -4.83
N LYS A 114 27.41 -3.87 -3.82
CA LYS A 114 28.73 -4.50 -3.93
C LYS A 114 28.56 -5.90 -4.51
N LEU A 115 29.48 -6.30 -5.37
CA LEU A 115 29.56 -7.68 -5.87
C LEU A 115 30.09 -8.59 -4.74
N GLU A 116 29.66 -9.84 -4.74
CA GLU A 116 30.14 -10.86 -3.79
C GLU A 116 31.64 -11.13 -3.97
N SER A 117 32.13 -11.07 -5.21
CA SER A 117 33.54 -11.13 -5.57
C SER A 117 33.87 -10.03 -6.56
N THR A 118 35.13 -9.57 -6.57
CA THR A 118 35.61 -8.62 -7.55
C THR A 118 35.76 -9.31 -8.91
N LEU A 119 35.14 -8.75 -9.94
CA LEU A 119 35.19 -9.22 -11.32
C LEU A 119 35.99 -8.22 -12.19
N THR A 120 36.53 -8.68 -13.30
CA THR A 120 36.96 -7.75 -14.36
C THR A 120 35.74 -7.18 -15.08
N LEU A 121 35.90 -6.08 -15.78
CA LEU A 121 34.82 -5.50 -16.60
C LEU A 121 34.35 -6.53 -17.68
N GLU A 122 35.31 -7.29 -18.27
CA GLU A 122 34.98 -8.36 -19.22
C GLU A 122 34.12 -9.45 -18.59
N GLU A 123 34.49 -9.94 -17.39
CA GLU A 123 33.73 -10.96 -16.66
C GLU A 123 32.31 -10.46 -16.29
N LEU A 124 32.20 -9.20 -15.86
CA LEU A 124 30.92 -8.57 -15.56
C LEU A 124 30.05 -8.50 -16.84
N CYS A 125 30.61 -8.12 -17.96
CA CYS A 125 29.90 -8.08 -19.25
C CYS A 125 29.39 -9.46 -19.67
N LYS A 126 30.18 -10.49 -19.55
CA LYS A 126 29.77 -11.88 -19.81
C LYS A 126 28.60 -12.27 -18.88
N HIS A 127 28.74 -11.98 -17.58
CA HIS A 127 27.69 -12.28 -16.60
C HIS A 127 26.36 -11.57 -16.92
N ILE A 128 26.39 -10.30 -17.32
CA ILE A 128 25.20 -9.54 -17.70
C ILE A 128 24.55 -10.13 -18.95
N LYS A 129 25.34 -10.46 -19.99
CA LYS A 129 24.86 -11.06 -21.22
C LYS A 129 24.13 -12.37 -20.93
N ASP A 130 24.73 -13.23 -20.11
CA ASP A 130 24.17 -14.54 -19.78
C ASP A 130 22.86 -14.40 -18.97
N LYS A 131 22.85 -13.51 -17.94
CA LYS A 131 21.69 -13.30 -17.07
C LYS A 131 20.49 -12.65 -17.76
N LEU A 132 20.76 -11.75 -18.71
CA LEU A 132 19.71 -11.03 -19.45
C LEU A 132 19.42 -11.65 -20.84
N ASN A 133 20.08 -12.76 -21.18
CA ASN A 133 19.98 -13.43 -22.48
C ASN A 133 20.18 -12.46 -23.65
N MET A 134 21.25 -11.64 -23.57
CA MET A 134 21.58 -10.61 -24.56
C MET A 134 22.70 -11.08 -25.46
N GLU A 135 22.53 -10.94 -26.77
CA GLU A 135 23.57 -11.28 -27.74
C GLU A 135 24.69 -10.23 -27.75
N TYR A 136 24.35 -8.96 -27.63
CA TYR A 136 25.28 -7.84 -27.67
C TYR A 136 25.11 -6.89 -26.50
N ILE A 137 26.23 -6.33 -26.03
CA ILE A 137 26.28 -5.30 -25.01
C ILE A 137 27.31 -4.23 -25.43
N ARG A 138 26.99 -2.98 -25.23
CA ARG A 138 27.96 -1.87 -25.45
C ARG A 138 28.67 -1.61 -24.14
N VAL A 139 30.02 -1.52 -24.21
CA VAL A 139 30.89 -1.32 -23.07
C VAL A 139 31.79 -0.13 -23.33
N THR A 140 32.08 0.64 -22.29
CA THR A 140 33.10 1.71 -22.30
C THR A 140 33.97 1.54 -21.06
N GLY A 141 35.28 1.48 -21.24
CA GLY A 141 36.27 1.27 -20.19
C GLY A 141 37.30 0.21 -20.58
N ASN A 142 38.30 -0.01 -19.71
CA ASN A 142 39.28 -1.07 -19.90
C ASN A 142 38.70 -2.41 -19.40
N LEU A 143 38.75 -3.43 -20.23
CA LEU A 143 38.16 -4.76 -19.92
C LEU A 143 38.82 -5.44 -18.72
N ASP A 144 40.09 -5.10 -18.43
CA ASP A 144 40.84 -5.65 -17.29
C ASP A 144 40.55 -4.92 -15.95
N ASP A 145 39.79 -3.80 -15.98
CA ASP A 145 39.48 -3.03 -14.77
C ASP A 145 38.73 -3.87 -13.75
N LYS A 146 39.13 -3.78 -12.51
CA LYS A 146 38.52 -4.53 -11.37
C LYS A 146 37.28 -3.83 -10.84
N ILE A 147 36.16 -4.50 -10.93
CA ILE A 147 34.83 -4.02 -10.51
C ILE A 147 34.42 -4.74 -9.23
N SER A 148 34.22 -3.98 -8.17
CA SER A 148 33.71 -4.49 -6.87
C SER A 148 32.33 -3.92 -6.50
N LYS A 149 31.88 -2.88 -7.22
CA LYS A 149 30.61 -2.19 -6.96
C LYS A 149 29.94 -1.82 -8.29
N VAL A 150 28.64 -2.06 -8.34
CA VAL A 150 27.84 -1.76 -9.55
C VAL A 150 26.66 -0.87 -9.19
N ALA A 151 26.27 -0.03 -10.13
CA ALA A 151 25.04 0.75 -10.09
C ALA A 151 24.18 0.35 -11.31
N VAL A 152 22.91 0.09 -11.07
CA VAL A 152 21.91 -0.18 -12.13
C VAL A 152 20.89 0.92 -12.07
N VAL A 153 20.65 1.56 -13.21
CA VAL A 153 19.67 2.66 -13.37
C VAL A 153 18.78 2.31 -14.55
N THR A 154 17.48 2.56 -14.42
CA THR A 154 16.47 2.35 -15.49
C THR A 154 16.05 3.67 -16.08
#